data_b3cafa7200ad7746bcc70f4d7eb44668
#
_entry.id   b3cafa7200ad7746bcc70f4d7eb44668
#
_cell.length_a   1.000
_cell.length_b   1.000
_cell.length_c   1.000
_cell.angle_alpha   90.00
_cell.angle_beta   90.00
_cell.angle_gamma   90.00
#
_symmetry.space_group_name_H-M   'P 1'
#
loop_
_entity.id
_entity.type
_entity.pdbx_description
1 polymer ?
#
loop_
_entity_poly.entity_id
_entity_poly.type
_entity_poly.pdbx_seq_one_letter_code
_entity_poly.pdbx_strand_id
1 'polypeptide(L)'
;VFTDNVNIYVNLQSSQPVAVYVAGFVNHPGRYAGGPMDSVMSYLDRAGGITPERGSYRHIKVMRGKSLIGTVDLYDFALRGEMPSIRLKDGDVILVDERGSSVAALGLLRQQARYEFMGTATGAHLLDLATPLNSASHVSISGIRNRAPFNVYIPIAEFAQFQLADGDTVDFVADKRGRTIMAAVTGAIQGASRFPVRKDTTLKSLLQYVEIEPAIADTSAIYIRRQSVAAQQKAIIADSLRRLEQSALTSTSSSVDEANIRVREAELIQDFVRRA
;
A
#
# COMPACT_ATOMS: atom_id res chain seq x y z
N VAL A 1 -72.28 -10.18 15.25
CA VAL A 1 -72.08 -10.82 16.54
C VAL A 1 -71.62 -12.22 16.21
N PHE A 2 -70.35 -12.56 16.49
CA PHE A 2 -69.84 -13.89 16.29
C PHE A 2 -70.16 -14.73 17.53
N THR A 3 -70.75 -15.91 17.30
CA THR A 3 -71.03 -16.91 18.32
C THR A 3 -69.79 -17.78 18.53
N ASP A 4 -69.64 -18.42 19.71
CA ASP A 4 -68.54 -19.30 20.06
C ASP A 4 -68.22 -20.35 18.95
N ASN A 5 -66.92 -20.61 18.65
CA ASN A 5 -66.41 -21.48 17.60
C ASN A 5 -66.13 -20.86 16.22
N VAL A 6 -65.81 -19.60 16.12
CA VAL A 6 -65.33 -19.03 14.87
C VAL A 6 -63.82 -19.03 14.82
N ASN A 7 -63.20 -19.77 13.89
CA ASN A 7 -61.80 -19.73 13.59
C ASN A 7 -61.56 -18.67 12.51
N ILE A 8 -60.82 -17.61 12.83
CA ILE A 8 -60.50 -16.55 11.87
C ILE A 8 -59.08 -16.85 11.33
N TYR A 9 -59.02 -17.10 10.02
CA TYR A 9 -57.76 -17.19 9.29
C TYR A 9 -57.48 -15.89 8.59
N VAL A 10 -56.38 -15.22 8.97
CA VAL A 10 -55.89 -13.98 8.32
C VAL A 10 -54.73 -14.34 7.43
N ASN A 11 -54.87 -14.11 6.14
CA ASN A 11 -53.78 -14.34 5.17
C ASN A 11 -53.43 -13.04 4.48
N LEU A 12 -52.16 -12.66 4.45
CA LEU A 12 -51.68 -11.47 3.74
C LEU A 12 -51.60 -11.80 2.24
N GLN A 13 -52.54 -11.30 1.43
CA GLN A 13 -52.58 -11.57 -0.03
C GLN A 13 -51.62 -10.70 -0.84
N SER A 14 -51.37 -9.47 -0.43
CA SER A 14 -50.41 -8.57 -1.09
C SER A 14 -49.98 -7.45 -0.15
N SER A 15 -48.79 -6.94 -0.35
CA SER A 15 -48.30 -5.72 0.29
C SER A 15 -48.25 -4.60 -0.75
N GLN A 16 -48.66 -3.38 -0.38
CA GLN A 16 -48.49 -2.23 -1.24
C GLN A 16 -47.03 -1.93 -1.46
N PRO A 17 -46.55 -1.72 -2.70
CA PRO A 17 -45.19 -1.29 -2.96
C PRO A 17 -44.95 0.11 -2.37
N VAL A 18 -43.76 0.30 -1.81
CA VAL A 18 -43.27 1.60 -1.30
C VAL A 18 -42.36 2.19 -2.36
N ALA A 19 -42.64 3.39 -2.81
CA ALA A 19 -41.77 4.07 -3.76
C ALA A 19 -40.97 5.18 -3.07
N VAL A 20 -39.65 5.06 -3.12
CA VAL A 20 -38.68 5.94 -2.45
C VAL A 20 -37.86 6.68 -3.49
N TYR A 21 -37.61 7.95 -3.27
CA TYR A 21 -36.69 8.71 -4.11
C TYR A 21 -35.27 8.52 -3.62
N VAL A 22 -34.32 8.26 -4.52
CA VAL A 22 -32.89 8.24 -4.26
C VAL A 22 -32.28 9.43 -4.99
N ALA A 23 -31.58 10.28 -4.26
CA ALA A 23 -31.08 11.56 -4.75
C ALA A 23 -29.67 11.85 -4.22
N GLY A 24 -29.04 12.92 -4.72
CA GLY A 24 -27.70 13.33 -4.38
C GLY A 24 -26.64 12.59 -5.20
N PHE A 25 -25.53 12.22 -4.57
CA PHE A 25 -24.36 11.65 -5.25
C PHE A 25 -24.48 10.13 -5.43
N VAL A 26 -25.45 9.69 -6.20
CA VAL A 26 -25.66 8.31 -6.65
C VAL A 26 -25.53 8.22 -8.18
N ASN A 27 -25.27 7.02 -8.71
CA ASN A 27 -25.07 6.86 -10.15
C ASN A 27 -26.34 7.13 -10.97
N HIS A 28 -27.51 6.70 -10.47
CA HIS A 28 -28.78 6.89 -11.14
C HIS A 28 -29.82 7.48 -10.16
N PRO A 29 -29.88 8.81 -9.98
CA PRO A 29 -30.91 9.42 -9.16
C PRO A 29 -32.30 9.16 -9.74
N GLY A 30 -33.29 8.86 -8.89
CA GLY A 30 -34.62 8.55 -9.40
C GLY A 30 -35.60 8.08 -8.33
N ARG A 31 -36.80 7.68 -8.77
CA ARG A 31 -37.82 7.06 -7.93
C ARG A 31 -37.82 5.56 -8.14
N TYR A 32 -37.70 4.81 -7.06
CA TYR A 32 -37.59 3.35 -7.06
C TYR A 32 -38.70 2.71 -6.24
N ALA A 33 -39.39 1.76 -6.85
CA ALA A 33 -40.38 0.95 -6.16
C ALA A 33 -39.73 -0.21 -5.44
N GLY A 34 -40.21 -0.55 -4.26
CA GLY A 34 -39.72 -1.67 -3.46
C GLY A 34 -40.78 -2.20 -2.50
N GLY A 35 -40.37 -3.18 -1.69
CA GLY A 35 -41.21 -3.74 -0.64
C GLY A 35 -41.20 -2.87 0.63
N PRO A 36 -42.22 -3.02 1.50
CA PRO A 36 -42.29 -2.27 2.76
C PRO A 36 -41.20 -2.61 3.77
N MET A 37 -40.45 -3.67 3.51
CA MET A 37 -39.33 -4.14 4.36
C MET A 37 -37.95 -3.91 3.72
N ASP A 38 -37.93 -3.30 2.53
CA ASP A 38 -36.66 -3.02 1.86
C ASP A 38 -35.82 -2.00 2.66
N SER A 39 -34.53 -2.27 2.73
CA SER A 39 -33.57 -1.40 3.44
C SER A 39 -33.09 -0.25 2.57
N VAL A 40 -32.46 0.75 3.19
CA VAL A 40 -31.78 1.84 2.47
C VAL A 40 -30.76 1.29 1.48
N MET A 41 -30.02 0.23 1.84
CA MET A 41 -29.07 -0.43 0.95
C MET A 41 -29.70 -0.97 -0.33
N SER A 42 -30.89 -1.58 -0.23
CA SER A 42 -31.60 -2.12 -1.40
C SER A 42 -31.96 -1.02 -2.41
N TYR A 43 -32.32 0.17 -1.92
CA TYR A 43 -32.63 1.31 -2.80
C TYR A 43 -31.36 1.95 -3.39
N LEU A 44 -30.27 2.02 -2.62
CA LEU A 44 -28.97 2.47 -3.13
C LEU A 44 -28.44 1.55 -4.23
N ASP A 45 -28.59 0.23 -4.07
CA ASP A 45 -28.20 -0.76 -5.07
C ASP A 45 -29.00 -0.57 -6.36
N ARG A 46 -30.33 -0.40 -6.28
CA ARG A 46 -31.18 -0.08 -7.44
C ARG A 46 -30.80 1.23 -8.13
N ALA A 47 -30.30 2.20 -7.38
CA ALA A 47 -29.77 3.46 -7.92
C ALA A 47 -28.35 3.32 -8.52
N GLY A 48 -27.84 2.09 -8.63
CA GLY A 48 -26.50 1.81 -9.17
C GLY A 48 -25.35 2.14 -8.20
N GLY A 49 -25.68 2.33 -6.91
CA GLY A 49 -24.71 2.65 -5.87
C GLY A 49 -24.39 4.14 -5.77
N ILE A 50 -23.50 4.45 -4.83
CA ILE A 50 -22.98 5.78 -4.56
C ILE A 50 -21.91 6.12 -5.60
N THR A 51 -21.88 7.36 -6.08
CA THR A 51 -20.85 7.84 -7.01
C THR A 51 -19.47 7.80 -6.35
N PRO A 52 -18.51 6.98 -6.85
CA PRO A 52 -17.24 6.71 -6.15
C PRO A 52 -16.37 7.94 -5.94
N GLU A 53 -16.44 8.94 -6.82
CA GLU A 53 -15.58 10.13 -6.77
C GLU A 53 -16.10 11.18 -5.80
N ARG A 54 -17.41 11.32 -5.67
CA ARG A 54 -18.04 12.46 -4.99
C ARG A 54 -19.04 12.09 -3.90
N GLY A 55 -19.59 10.90 -3.91
CA GLY A 55 -20.60 10.49 -2.94
C GLY A 55 -20.03 10.11 -1.60
N SER A 56 -20.74 10.49 -0.53
CA SER A 56 -20.40 10.10 0.83
C SER A 56 -20.92 8.70 1.13
N TYR A 57 -20.05 7.86 1.70
CA TYR A 57 -20.41 6.56 2.26
C TYR A 57 -20.81 6.65 3.74
N ARG A 58 -20.69 7.85 4.35
CA ARG A 58 -20.92 8.08 5.77
C ARG A 58 -22.10 9.03 6.03
N HIS A 59 -22.44 9.88 5.07
CA HIS A 59 -23.51 10.87 5.19
C HIS A 59 -24.66 10.55 4.24
N ILE A 60 -25.43 9.51 4.58
CA ILE A 60 -26.64 9.13 3.87
C ILE A 60 -27.84 9.46 4.72
N LYS A 61 -28.67 10.39 4.28
CA LYS A 61 -29.83 10.89 5.02
C LYS A 61 -31.12 10.27 4.49
N VAL A 62 -32.01 9.92 5.38
CA VAL A 62 -33.39 9.54 5.04
C VAL A 62 -34.31 10.66 5.47
N MET A 63 -34.99 11.25 4.50
CA MET A 63 -35.87 12.39 4.70
C MET A 63 -37.33 11.99 4.45
N ARG A 64 -38.22 12.48 5.29
CA ARG A 64 -39.68 12.40 5.10
C ARG A 64 -40.25 13.80 5.02
N GLY A 65 -40.56 14.24 3.83
CA GLY A 65 -40.83 15.66 3.59
C GLY A 65 -39.59 16.50 3.94
N LYS A 66 -39.72 17.40 4.93
CA LYS A 66 -38.62 18.24 5.40
C LYS A 66 -37.90 17.68 6.64
N SER A 67 -38.39 16.58 7.19
CA SER A 67 -37.87 16.03 8.43
C SER A 67 -36.82 14.96 8.17
N LEU A 68 -35.69 15.04 8.87
CA LEU A 68 -34.68 13.98 8.91
C LEU A 68 -35.23 12.83 9.76
N ILE A 69 -35.36 11.64 9.17
CA ILE A 69 -35.85 10.43 9.84
C ILE A 69 -34.69 9.62 10.44
N GLY A 70 -33.54 9.63 9.74
CA GLY A 70 -32.34 8.97 10.21
C GLY A 70 -31.19 9.18 9.26
N THR A 71 -30.01 8.79 9.71
CA THR A 71 -28.76 8.78 8.94
C THR A 71 -28.20 7.36 8.86
N VAL A 72 -27.54 7.05 7.77
CA VAL A 72 -26.85 5.77 7.56
C VAL A 72 -25.38 6.05 7.30
N ASP A 73 -24.51 5.39 8.05
CA ASP A 73 -23.09 5.34 7.83
C ASP A 73 -22.72 3.92 7.35
N LEU A 74 -22.26 3.78 6.12
CA LEU A 74 -21.90 2.46 5.56
C LEU A 74 -20.59 1.91 6.14
N TYR A 75 -19.79 2.75 6.79
CA TYR A 75 -18.60 2.27 7.52
C TYR A 75 -19.02 1.46 8.77
N ASP A 76 -20.08 1.90 9.48
CA ASP A 76 -20.62 1.13 10.60
C ASP A 76 -21.10 -0.23 10.15
N PHE A 77 -21.76 -0.28 8.99
CA PHE A 77 -22.17 -1.54 8.39
C PHE A 77 -20.96 -2.41 7.97
N ALA A 78 -20.00 -1.84 7.25
CA ALA A 78 -18.86 -2.59 6.73
C ALA A 78 -17.91 -3.10 7.84
N LEU A 79 -17.71 -2.32 8.89
CA LEU A 79 -16.75 -2.61 9.95
C LEU A 79 -17.36 -3.36 11.15
N ARG A 80 -18.64 -3.08 11.47
CA ARG A 80 -19.31 -3.58 12.68
C ARG A 80 -20.57 -4.39 12.40
N GLY A 81 -21.05 -4.41 11.15
CA GLY A 81 -22.32 -5.04 10.79
C GLY A 81 -23.55 -4.26 11.29
N GLU A 82 -23.35 -3.00 11.70
CA GLU A 82 -24.41 -2.17 12.26
C GLU A 82 -25.15 -1.41 11.16
N MET A 83 -26.47 -1.53 11.14
CA MET A 83 -27.35 -0.80 10.21
C MET A 83 -28.54 -0.27 10.98
N PRO A 84 -28.85 1.04 10.93
CA PRO A 84 -30.02 1.59 11.58
C PRO A 84 -31.31 1.03 10.96
N SER A 85 -32.25 0.59 11.79
CA SER A 85 -33.53 0.07 11.36
C SER A 85 -34.47 1.24 11.01
N ILE A 86 -34.41 1.71 9.76
CA ILE A 86 -35.26 2.79 9.27
C ILE A 86 -36.40 2.19 8.44
N ARG A 87 -37.64 2.31 8.91
CA ARG A 87 -38.83 1.90 8.17
C ARG A 87 -39.20 2.96 7.14
N LEU A 88 -38.91 2.66 5.87
CA LEU A 88 -39.22 3.54 4.74
C LEU A 88 -40.73 3.55 4.44
N LYS A 89 -41.24 4.72 3.99
CA LYS A 89 -42.62 4.93 3.56
C LYS A 89 -42.63 5.51 2.15
N ASP A 90 -43.79 5.43 1.52
CA ASP A 90 -43.98 6.03 0.20
C ASP A 90 -43.70 7.52 0.22
N GLY A 91 -42.91 7.98 -0.76
CA GLY A 91 -42.48 9.38 -0.85
C GLY A 91 -41.28 9.78 -0.01
N ASP A 92 -40.70 8.87 0.77
CA ASP A 92 -39.43 9.16 1.47
C ASP A 92 -38.27 9.40 0.48
N VAL A 93 -37.27 10.15 0.90
CA VAL A 93 -36.10 10.47 0.09
C VAL A 93 -34.84 9.95 0.80
N ILE A 94 -34.07 9.12 0.10
CA ILE A 94 -32.70 8.76 0.48
C ILE A 94 -31.79 9.74 -0.23
N LEU A 95 -31.09 10.58 0.54
CA LEU A 95 -30.20 11.60 0.03
C LEU A 95 -28.75 11.23 0.39
N VAL A 96 -27.93 11.00 -0.61
CA VAL A 96 -26.49 10.82 -0.45
C VAL A 96 -25.82 12.18 -0.56
N ASP A 97 -25.20 12.63 0.53
CA ASP A 97 -24.46 13.90 0.56
C ASP A 97 -23.16 13.81 -0.25
N GLU A 98 -22.53 14.96 -0.47
CA GLU A 98 -21.16 15.00 -0.99
C GLU A 98 -20.18 14.43 0.04
N ARG A 99 -19.12 13.76 -0.46
CA ARG A 99 -18.09 13.18 0.39
C ARG A 99 -17.45 14.23 1.27
N GLY A 100 -17.31 13.91 2.55
CA GLY A 100 -16.56 14.70 3.51
C GLY A 100 -15.04 14.61 3.30
N SER A 101 -14.30 15.13 4.28
CA SER A 101 -12.84 15.04 4.27
C SER A 101 -12.35 13.63 4.08
N SER A 102 -11.44 13.42 3.14
CA SER A 102 -10.96 12.09 2.78
C SER A 102 -9.44 12.05 2.59
N VAL A 103 -8.85 10.91 2.94
CA VAL A 103 -7.42 10.66 2.86
C VAL A 103 -7.17 9.38 2.07
N ALA A 104 -6.22 9.41 1.13
CA ALA A 104 -5.79 8.22 0.42
C ALA A 104 -4.74 7.47 1.25
N ALA A 105 -4.93 6.16 1.45
CA ALA A 105 -3.95 5.30 2.11
C ALA A 105 -3.41 4.27 1.11
N LEU A 106 -2.09 4.24 0.96
CA LEU A 106 -1.35 3.46 -0.03
C LEU A 106 -0.23 2.65 0.65
N GLY A 107 0.45 1.81 -0.12
CA GLY A 107 1.64 1.08 0.30
C GLY A 107 1.36 -0.21 1.06
N LEU A 108 2.05 -0.41 2.17
CA LEU A 108 2.01 -1.66 2.95
C LEU A 108 0.73 -1.78 3.80
N LEU A 109 -0.40 -1.94 3.13
CA LEU A 109 -1.73 -2.10 3.69
C LEU A 109 -2.36 -3.41 3.20
N ARG A 110 -3.33 -3.92 3.95
CA ARG A 110 -4.17 -5.03 3.47
C ARG A 110 -5.06 -4.59 2.31
N GLN A 111 -5.57 -3.36 2.38
CA GLN A 111 -6.39 -2.76 1.33
C GLN A 111 -6.03 -1.29 1.18
N GLN A 112 -5.59 -0.91 -0.01
CA GLN A 112 -5.37 0.47 -0.38
C GLN A 112 -6.70 1.10 -0.78
N ALA A 113 -7.04 2.22 -0.17
CA ALA A 113 -8.31 2.90 -0.41
C ALA A 113 -8.23 4.39 -0.05
N ARG A 114 -9.27 5.13 -0.43
CA ARG A 114 -9.54 6.47 0.08
C ARG A 114 -10.56 6.36 1.21
N TYR A 115 -10.19 6.83 2.38
CA TYR A 115 -11.01 6.77 3.58
C TYR A 115 -11.64 8.13 3.87
N GLU A 116 -12.96 8.13 4.09
CA GLU A 116 -13.73 9.32 4.46
C GLU A 116 -13.83 9.44 5.99
N PHE A 117 -13.70 10.64 6.51
CA PHE A 117 -13.72 10.93 7.95
C PHE A 117 -14.91 11.79 8.37
N MET A 118 -15.46 11.46 9.53
CA MET A 118 -16.45 12.27 10.24
C MET A 118 -15.71 13.29 11.14
N GLY A 119 -15.51 14.52 10.66
CA GLY A 119 -14.80 15.56 11.40
C GLY A 119 -13.28 15.48 11.25
N THR A 120 -12.53 15.64 12.35
CA THR A 120 -11.06 15.70 12.32
C THR A 120 -10.46 14.32 12.02
N ALA A 121 -9.71 14.21 10.94
CA ALA A 121 -8.96 13.01 10.58
C ALA A 121 -7.64 12.98 11.37
N THR A 122 -7.36 11.89 12.07
CA THR A 122 -6.09 11.65 12.73
C THR A 122 -5.44 10.38 12.23
N GLY A 123 -4.12 10.26 12.42
CA GLY A 123 -3.40 9.05 12.11
C GLY A 123 -3.96 7.82 12.81
N ALA A 124 -4.40 7.95 14.07
CA ALA A 124 -5.04 6.84 14.81
C ALA A 124 -6.29 6.33 14.08
N HIS A 125 -7.19 7.23 13.68
CA HIS A 125 -8.39 6.84 12.93
C HIS A 125 -8.04 6.15 11.61
N LEU A 126 -6.99 6.62 10.90
CA LEU A 126 -6.58 5.98 9.65
C LEU A 126 -5.96 4.61 9.89
N LEU A 127 -5.18 4.42 10.96
CA LEU A 127 -4.61 3.11 11.34
C LEU A 127 -5.70 2.07 11.60
N ASP A 128 -6.76 2.46 12.30
CA ASP A 128 -7.89 1.57 12.60
C ASP A 128 -8.63 1.15 11.32
N LEU A 129 -8.79 2.06 10.36
CA LEU A 129 -9.48 1.80 9.10
C LEU A 129 -8.62 1.05 8.09
N ALA A 130 -7.37 1.47 7.90
CA ALA A 130 -6.50 1.00 6.82
C ALA A 130 -5.76 -0.30 7.14
N THR A 131 -5.68 -0.70 8.42
CA THR A 131 -5.04 -1.95 8.89
C THR A 131 -3.69 -2.22 8.20
N PRO A 132 -2.63 -1.48 8.57
CA PRO A 132 -1.31 -1.64 7.95
C PRO A 132 -0.72 -3.02 8.23
N LEU A 133 0.11 -3.48 7.29
CA LEU A 133 0.85 -4.74 7.45
C LEU A 133 1.91 -4.59 8.55
N ASN A 134 2.24 -5.68 9.23
CA ASN A 134 3.28 -5.69 10.28
C ASN A 134 4.68 -5.28 9.77
N SER A 135 4.89 -5.32 8.46
CA SER A 135 6.12 -4.86 7.82
C SER A 135 6.22 -3.35 7.68
N ALA A 136 5.09 -2.62 7.76
CA ALA A 136 5.11 -1.17 7.73
C ALA A 136 5.74 -0.62 9.02
N SER A 137 6.69 0.29 8.88
CA SER A 137 7.41 0.89 10.01
C SER A 137 7.29 2.41 10.05
N HIS A 138 7.08 3.03 8.89
CA HIS A 138 7.00 4.47 8.70
C HIS A 138 5.85 4.82 7.77
N VAL A 139 5.48 6.07 7.77
CA VAL A 139 4.54 6.66 6.84
C VAL A 139 5.15 7.89 6.17
N SER A 140 4.90 8.02 4.87
CA SER A 140 5.13 9.24 4.12
C SER A 140 3.79 9.91 3.89
N ILE A 141 3.62 11.13 4.39
CA ILE A 141 2.39 11.90 4.27
C ILE A 141 2.65 13.03 3.30
N SER A 142 1.88 13.11 2.23
CA SER A 142 1.94 14.18 1.25
C SER A 142 0.58 14.84 1.07
N GLY A 143 0.57 16.14 0.86
CA GLY A 143 -0.65 16.92 0.71
C GLY A 143 -0.36 18.39 0.46
N ILE A 144 -1.35 19.23 0.73
CA ILE A 144 -1.22 20.69 0.59
C ILE A 144 -1.56 21.33 1.93
N ARG A 145 -0.71 22.22 2.41
CA ARG A 145 -0.92 23.04 3.59
C ARG A 145 -0.68 24.51 3.22
N ASN A 146 -1.63 25.38 3.56
CA ASN A 146 -1.52 26.82 3.28
C ASN A 146 -1.16 27.13 1.80
N ARG A 147 -1.75 26.37 0.86
CA ARG A 147 -1.48 26.45 -0.60
C ARG A 147 -0.06 26.06 -1.01
N ALA A 148 0.73 25.48 -0.12
CA ALA A 148 2.07 24.97 -0.43
C ALA A 148 2.10 23.43 -0.33
N PRO A 149 2.94 22.77 -1.14
CA PRO A 149 3.20 21.35 -1.01
C PRO A 149 3.71 21.00 0.40
N PHE A 150 3.16 19.95 0.98
CA PHE A 150 3.54 19.44 2.28
C PHE A 150 3.96 17.98 2.14
N ASN A 151 5.08 17.64 2.76
CA ASN A 151 5.55 16.25 2.84
C ASN A 151 6.25 16.05 4.18
N VAL A 152 5.90 14.95 4.86
CA VAL A 152 6.55 14.54 6.11
C VAL A 152 6.71 13.03 6.14
N TYR A 153 7.81 12.58 6.71
CA TYR A 153 8.15 11.17 6.89
C TYR A 153 8.37 10.88 8.36
N ILE A 154 7.53 10.03 8.97
CA ILE A 154 7.52 9.76 10.40
C ILE A 154 7.32 8.27 10.69
N PRO A 155 7.80 7.79 11.88
CA PRO A 155 7.47 6.45 12.36
C PRO A 155 5.95 6.27 12.58
N ILE A 156 5.43 5.06 12.39
CA ILE A 156 4.01 4.75 12.66
C ILE A 156 3.62 5.08 14.10
N ALA A 157 4.52 4.93 15.07
CA ALA A 157 4.24 5.25 16.47
C ALA A 157 3.89 6.73 16.69
N GLU A 158 4.50 7.65 15.95
CA GLU A 158 4.23 9.08 16.00
C GLU A 158 3.01 9.47 15.14
N PHE A 159 2.75 8.68 14.11
CA PHE A 159 1.66 8.93 13.16
C PHE A 159 0.28 8.95 13.83
N ALA A 160 0.05 8.16 14.86
CA ALA A 160 -1.25 8.07 15.52
C ALA A 160 -1.78 9.45 15.97
N GLN A 161 -0.91 10.36 16.40
CA GLN A 161 -1.27 11.70 16.86
C GLN A 161 -1.27 12.75 15.76
N PHE A 162 -0.84 12.38 14.55
CA PHE A 162 -0.75 13.30 13.43
C PHE A 162 -2.13 13.71 12.92
N GLN A 163 -2.34 15.01 12.70
CA GLN A 163 -3.58 15.53 12.11
C GLN A 163 -3.48 15.49 10.59
N LEU A 164 -4.43 14.79 10.00
CA LEU A 164 -4.58 14.68 8.55
C LEU A 164 -5.53 15.76 8.04
N ALA A 165 -5.33 16.20 6.81
CA ALA A 165 -6.24 17.10 6.12
C ALA A 165 -6.87 16.42 4.91
N ASP A 166 -7.96 17.02 4.43
CA ASP A 166 -8.62 16.57 3.22
C ASP A 166 -7.65 16.58 2.03
N GLY A 167 -7.71 15.52 1.24
CA GLY A 167 -6.86 15.32 0.08
C GLY A 167 -5.45 14.79 0.37
N ASP A 168 -5.08 14.58 1.64
CA ASP A 168 -3.79 13.96 1.97
C ASP A 168 -3.66 12.56 1.38
N THR A 169 -2.43 12.21 1.07
CA THR A 169 -2.03 10.86 0.73
C THR A 169 -1.02 10.34 1.75
N VAL A 170 -1.31 9.21 2.36
CA VAL A 170 -0.47 8.53 3.35
C VAL A 170 0.03 7.23 2.75
N ASP A 171 1.32 7.12 2.55
CA ASP A 171 1.99 5.92 2.03
C ASP A 171 2.69 5.18 3.17
N PHE A 172 2.26 3.94 3.42
CA PHE A 172 2.81 3.07 4.46
C PHE A 172 4.00 2.31 3.91
N VAL A 173 5.17 2.55 4.48
CA VAL A 173 6.44 2.02 3.98
C VAL A 173 7.23 1.27 5.04
N ALA A 174 8.11 0.35 4.59
CA ALA A 174 9.11 -0.26 5.44
C ALA A 174 10.43 0.51 5.28
N ASP A 175 10.78 1.36 6.22
CA ASP A 175 12.05 2.08 6.20
C ASP A 175 13.24 1.12 6.36
N LYS A 176 13.06 0.09 7.16
CA LYS A 176 14.02 -0.99 7.28
C LYS A 176 13.75 -2.03 6.19
N ARG A 177 14.26 -1.79 4.99
CA ARG A 177 14.36 -2.85 3.97
C ARG A 177 14.95 -4.07 4.63
N GLY A 178 14.20 -5.15 4.63
CA GLY A 178 14.42 -6.42 5.27
C GLY A 178 15.70 -6.51 6.08
N ARG A 179 15.62 -6.56 7.41
CA ARG A 179 16.78 -6.80 8.28
C ARG A 179 17.49 -8.11 7.94
N THR A 180 16.91 -8.88 7.04
CA THR A 180 17.36 -10.21 6.61
C THR A 180 18.06 -10.09 5.26
N ILE A 181 19.25 -10.67 5.20
CA ILE A 181 20.02 -10.88 3.97
C ILE A 181 20.19 -12.38 3.76
N MET A 182 20.35 -12.79 2.51
CA MET A 182 20.70 -14.16 2.19
C MET A 182 22.21 -14.29 2.18
N ALA A 183 22.78 -15.04 3.13
CA ALA A 183 24.17 -15.42 3.15
C ALA A 183 24.30 -16.79 2.47
N ALA A 184 25.17 -16.89 1.45
CA ALA A 184 25.52 -18.16 0.82
C ALA A 184 26.88 -18.62 1.37
N VAL A 185 26.97 -19.87 1.76
CA VAL A 185 28.20 -20.53 2.19
C VAL A 185 28.56 -21.58 1.17
N THR A 186 29.83 -21.61 0.76
CA THR A 186 30.36 -22.57 -0.23
C THR A 186 31.64 -23.17 0.28
N GLY A 187 31.95 -24.38 -0.11
CA GLY A 187 33.13 -25.14 0.31
C GLY A 187 32.77 -26.53 0.82
N ALA A 188 33.61 -27.11 1.66
CA ALA A 188 33.37 -28.42 2.26
C ALA A 188 32.35 -28.34 3.41
N ILE A 189 31.08 -28.12 3.05
CA ILE A 189 29.95 -28.01 3.99
C ILE A 189 28.95 -29.15 3.76
N GLN A 190 28.31 -29.55 4.86
CA GLN A 190 27.18 -30.47 4.83
C GLN A 190 25.87 -29.70 5.08
N GLY A 191 24.79 -30.09 4.42
CA GLY A 191 23.48 -29.48 4.63
C GLY A 191 23.24 -28.18 3.87
N ALA A 192 22.61 -27.19 4.52
CA ALA A 192 22.17 -25.96 3.88
C ALA A 192 23.33 -25.06 3.48
N SER A 193 23.31 -24.58 2.21
CA SER A 193 24.29 -23.63 1.68
C SER A 193 23.82 -22.17 1.66
N ARG A 194 22.55 -21.90 2.02
CA ARG A 194 21.95 -20.57 2.04
C ARG A 194 21.21 -20.32 3.34
N PHE A 195 21.55 -19.24 4.00
CA PHE A 195 21.00 -18.87 5.31
C PHE A 195 20.37 -17.49 5.26
N PRO A 196 19.07 -17.36 5.55
CA PRO A 196 18.44 -16.06 5.77
C PRO A 196 18.88 -15.52 7.13
N VAL A 197 19.81 -14.58 7.14
CA VAL A 197 20.37 -14.00 8.37
C VAL A 197 20.04 -12.51 8.49
N ARG A 198 20.02 -12.00 9.71
CA ARG A 198 19.87 -10.57 9.95
C ARG A 198 21.12 -9.83 9.46
N LYS A 199 20.97 -8.58 9.01
CA LYS A 199 22.10 -7.74 8.56
C LYS A 199 23.18 -7.51 9.62
N ASP A 200 22.78 -7.57 10.88
CA ASP A 200 23.65 -7.40 12.05
C ASP A 200 24.23 -8.73 12.57
N THR A 201 23.95 -9.85 11.92
CA THR A 201 24.50 -11.16 12.27
C THR A 201 26.00 -11.19 12.05
N THR A 202 26.75 -11.60 13.06
CA THR A 202 28.20 -11.76 12.95
C THR A 202 28.55 -13.03 12.17
N LEU A 203 29.75 -13.03 11.53
CA LEU A 203 30.24 -14.23 10.86
C LEU A 203 30.34 -15.41 11.82
N LYS A 204 30.82 -15.17 13.05
CA LYS A 204 30.93 -16.19 14.08
C LYS A 204 29.56 -16.85 14.36
N SER A 205 28.51 -16.05 14.53
CA SER A 205 27.17 -16.58 14.79
C SER A 205 26.63 -17.39 13.61
N LEU A 206 26.92 -16.97 12.36
CA LEU A 206 26.52 -17.72 11.18
C LEU A 206 27.24 -19.07 11.11
N LEU A 207 28.56 -19.08 11.31
CA LEU A 207 29.39 -20.28 11.23
C LEU A 207 29.03 -21.36 12.26
N GLN A 208 28.40 -21.00 13.39
CA GLN A 208 27.88 -21.96 14.36
C GLN A 208 26.77 -22.87 13.82
N TYR A 209 26.08 -22.43 12.76
CA TYR A 209 25.01 -23.20 12.10
C TYR A 209 25.45 -23.91 10.82
N VAL A 210 26.74 -23.76 10.45
CA VAL A 210 27.29 -24.40 9.24
C VAL A 210 27.96 -25.69 9.63
N GLU A 211 27.41 -26.79 9.23
CA GLU A 211 28.05 -28.11 9.39
C GLU A 211 29.15 -28.28 8.35
N ILE A 212 30.33 -28.66 8.78
CA ILE A 212 31.50 -28.85 7.92
C ILE A 212 31.85 -30.33 7.80
N GLU A 213 32.49 -30.71 6.69
CA GLU A 213 33.10 -32.02 6.52
C GLU A 213 34.52 -32.02 7.07
N PRO A 214 34.76 -32.54 8.29
CA PRO A 214 36.07 -32.39 8.96
C PRO A 214 37.26 -32.95 8.18
N ALA A 215 37.00 -33.95 7.31
CA ALA A 215 38.03 -34.61 6.53
C ALA A 215 38.66 -33.73 5.43
N ILE A 216 37.91 -32.76 4.92
CA ILE A 216 38.30 -31.95 3.76
C ILE A 216 38.15 -30.44 3.99
N ALA A 217 37.57 -30.02 5.12
CA ALA A 217 37.36 -28.62 5.42
C ALA A 217 38.61 -27.99 6.05
N ASP A 218 39.13 -26.92 5.44
CA ASP A 218 40.13 -26.07 6.03
C ASP A 218 39.46 -24.86 6.69
N THR A 219 39.32 -24.91 8.01
CA THR A 219 38.71 -23.85 8.81
C THR A 219 39.59 -22.61 8.99
N SER A 220 40.86 -22.66 8.59
CA SER A 220 41.77 -21.51 8.63
C SER A 220 41.65 -20.62 7.38
N ALA A 221 41.09 -21.16 6.30
CA ALA A 221 40.97 -20.49 5.00
C ALA A 221 39.53 -19.93 4.74
N ILE A 222 38.96 -19.20 5.70
CA ILE A 222 37.65 -18.59 5.58
C ILE A 222 37.76 -17.17 5.03
N TYR A 223 37.07 -16.85 3.94
CA TYR A 223 36.99 -15.51 3.38
C TYR A 223 35.59 -15.09 3.03
N ILE A 224 35.32 -13.77 3.03
CA ILE A 224 33.99 -13.21 2.72
C ILE A 224 34.01 -12.55 1.35
N ARG A 225 33.12 -12.96 0.47
CA ARG A 225 32.84 -12.29 -0.80
C ARG A 225 31.56 -11.44 -0.69
N ARG A 226 31.71 -10.12 -0.79
CA ARG A 226 30.55 -9.20 -0.83
C ARG A 226 30.27 -8.81 -2.27
N GLN A 227 29.09 -9.18 -2.79
CA GLN A 227 28.70 -8.86 -4.16
C GLN A 227 28.67 -7.34 -4.43
N SER A 228 28.24 -6.54 -3.46
CA SER A 228 28.23 -5.07 -3.58
C SER A 228 29.64 -4.51 -3.71
N VAL A 229 30.60 -5.03 -2.95
CA VAL A 229 32.03 -4.60 -3.02
C VAL A 229 32.65 -5.05 -4.33
N ALA A 230 32.38 -6.26 -4.77
CA ALA A 230 32.85 -6.77 -6.06
C ALA A 230 32.34 -5.94 -7.24
N ALA A 231 31.05 -5.56 -7.23
CA ALA A 231 30.47 -4.71 -8.27
C ALA A 231 31.10 -3.30 -8.26
N GLN A 232 31.32 -2.72 -7.09
CA GLN A 232 31.96 -1.42 -6.94
C GLN A 232 33.43 -1.46 -7.39
N GLN A 233 34.16 -2.49 -7.01
CA GLN A 233 35.55 -2.69 -7.47
C GLN A 233 35.62 -2.86 -8.98
N LYS A 234 34.73 -3.66 -9.56
CA LYS A 234 34.65 -3.81 -11.02
C LYS A 234 34.40 -2.46 -11.73
N ALA A 235 33.50 -1.63 -11.21
CA ALA A 235 33.22 -0.31 -11.74
C ALA A 235 34.44 0.62 -11.67
N ILE A 236 35.17 0.63 -10.53
CA ILE A 236 36.39 1.42 -10.32
C ILE A 236 37.49 0.98 -11.28
N ILE A 237 37.71 -0.35 -11.40
CA ILE A 237 38.70 -0.90 -12.32
C ILE A 237 38.36 -0.52 -13.75
N ALA A 238 37.11 -0.65 -14.18
CA ALA A 238 36.67 -0.29 -15.53
C ALA A 238 36.88 1.21 -15.82
N ASP A 239 36.62 2.08 -14.85
CA ASP A 239 36.87 3.55 -14.99
C ASP A 239 38.37 3.84 -15.07
N SER A 240 39.19 3.18 -14.24
CA SER A 240 40.64 3.33 -14.26
C SER A 240 41.24 2.85 -15.58
N LEU A 241 40.75 1.75 -16.13
CA LEU A 241 41.17 1.25 -17.44
C LEU A 241 40.81 2.20 -18.59
N ARG A 242 39.61 2.78 -18.57
CA ARG A 242 39.22 3.81 -19.54
C ARG A 242 40.10 5.04 -19.48
N ARG A 243 40.48 5.49 -18.28
CA ARG A 243 41.40 6.63 -18.11
C ARG A 243 42.80 6.31 -18.65
N LEU A 244 43.29 5.10 -18.42
CA LEU A 244 44.57 4.64 -18.98
C LEU A 244 44.52 4.60 -20.51
N GLU A 245 43.44 4.06 -21.10
CA GLU A 245 43.23 4.04 -22.54
C GLU A 245 43.21 5.46 -23.12
N GLN A 246 42.44 6.38 -22.51
CA GLN A 246 42.40 7.79 -22.94
C GLN A 246 43.76 8.47 -22.83
N SER A 247 44.50 8.21 -21.74
CA SER A 247 45.84 8.76 -21.55
C SER A 247 46.83 8.24 -22.60
N ALA A 248 46.77 6.96 -22.95
CA ALA A 248 47.60 6.36 -23.98
C ALA A 248 47.30 6.92 -25.38
N LEU A 249 46.01 7.19 -25.67
CA LEU A 249 45.58 7.74 -26.96
C LEU A 249 45.83 9.25 -27.09
N THR A 250 45.84 10.00 -26.00
CA THR A 250 45.98 11.48 -26.02
C THR A 250 47.40 11.96 -25.82
N SER A 251 48.32 11.10 -25.40
CA SER A 251 49.73 11.47 -25.21
C SER A 251 50.41 11.72 -26.56
N THR A 252 50.99 12.91 -26.74
CA THR A 252 51.77 13.30 -27.93
C THR A 252 53.14 12.64 -27.92
N SER A 253 53.53 12.02 -29.06
CA SER A 253 54.87 11.44 -29.25
C SER A 253 55.82 12.46 -29.87
N SER A 254 57.08 12.49 -29.43
CA SER A 254 58.14 13.37 -29.94
C SER A 254 58.97 12.72 -31.05
N SER A 255 58.87 11.42 -31.29
CA SER A 255 59.57 10.68 -32.33
C SER A 255 58.75 9.54 -32.93
N VAL A 256 59.12 9.06 -34.14
CA VAL A 256 58.42 7.93 -34.83
C VAL A 256 58.57 6.63 -34.07
N ASP A 257 59.73 6.38 -33.42
CA ASP A 257 59.96 5.16 -32.65
C ASP A 257 59.10 5.16 -31.38
N GLU A 258 58.96 6.31 -30.71
CA GLU A 258 58.09 6.48 -29.56
C GLU A 258 56.59 6.30 -29.93
N ALA A 259 56.18 6.73 -31.12
CA ALA A 259 54.85 6.50 -31.64
C ALA A 259 54.52 5.00 -31.83
N ASN A 260 55.49 4.23 -32.36
CA ASN A 260 55.34 2.80 -32.58
C ASN A 260 55.25 1.99 -31.27
N ILE A 261 56.00 2.37 -30.26
CA ILE A 261 55.93 1.79 -28.91
C ILE A 261 54.57 2.07 -28.28
N ARG A 262 54.07 3.27 -28.39
CA ARG A 262 52.75 3.65 -27.83
C ARG A 262 51.57 2.97 -28.50
N VAL A 263 51.64 2.77 -29.83
CA VAL A 263 50.60 1.97 -30.51
C VAL A 263 50.55 0.57 -29.97
N ARG A 264 51.68 -0.09 -29.70
CA ARG A 264 51.72 -1.40 -29.07
C ARG A 264 51.24 -1.38 -27.62
N GLU A 265 51.56 -0.38 -26.85
CA GLU A 265 51.00 -0.23 -25.49
C GLU A 265 49.50 -0.03 -25.50
N ALA A 266 48.96 0.78 -26.41
CA ALA A 266 47.50 0.95 -26.57
C ALA A 266 46.79 -0.34 -26.97
N GLU A 267 47.36 -1.14 -27.87
CA GLU A 267 46.84 -2.44 -28.26
C GLU A 267 46.84 -3.42 -27.07
N LEU A 268 47.90 -3.47 -26.29
CA LEU A 268 47.98 -4.32 -25.08
C LEU A 268 46.95 -3.88 -24.02
N ILE A 269 46.74 -2.58 -23.82
CA ILE A 269 45.73 -2.04 -22.90
C ILE A 269 44.33 -2.41 -23.39
N GLN A 270 44.05 -2.26 -24.69
CA GLN A 270 42.75 -2.64 -25.26
C GLN A 270 42.47 -4.15 -25.12
N ASP A 271 43.49 -5.00 -25.34
CA ASP A 271 43.33 -6.43 -25.17
C ASP A 271 43.10 -6.84 -23.70
N PHE A 272 43.76 -6.13 -22.76
CA PHE A 272 43.53 -6.30 -21.34
C PHE A 272 42.14 -5.84 -20.91
N VAL A 273 41.68 -4.68 -21.38
CA VAL A 273 40.31 -4.16 -21.14
C VAL A 273 39.23 -5.12 -21.67
N ARG A 274 39.50 -5.77 -22.80
CA ARG A 274 38.58 -6.72 -23.42
C ARG A 274 38.46 -8.04 -22.66
N ARG A 275 39.50 -8.42 -21.89
CA ARG A 275 39.56 -9.65 -21.07
C ARG A 275 39.12 -9.45 -19.62
N ALA A 276 39.05 -8.21 -19.10
CA ALA A 276 38.62 -7.87 -17.74
C ALA A 276 37.10 -7.69 -17.64
#